data_3e4e90bb00d5073dbe4fee4182f0c562
#
_entry.id   3e4e90bb00d5073dbe4fee4182f0c562
#
_cell.length_a   1.000
_cell.length_b   1.000
_cell.length_c   1.000
_cell.angle_alpha   90.00
_cell.angle_beta   90.00
_cell.angle_gamma   90.00
#
_symmetry.space_group_name_H-M   'P 1'
#
loop_
_entity.id
_entity.type
_entity.pdbx_description
1 polymer ?
#
loop_
_entity_poly.entity_id
_entity_poly.type
_entity_poly.pdbx_seq_one_letter_code
_entity_poly.pdbx_strand_id
1 'polypeptide(L)'
;MRAPRESSPSDDLAPVPAGASDAELLHAIAGGNEPAFDELRRRYGPAVARVCRSVGADREDCEQEVFARIWRKAALFDAERGTAAAWLLTVTRRTALNVLTASARPVSSGEVPELAADPPEVDAFWLDGAMGRLPERERTVIELAYYSDLTDAEIARRLQAPLGSVKSWKRRGLNRLAGLLGDESA
;
A
#
# COMPACT_ATOMS: atom_id res chain seq x y z
N MET A 1 -31.34 10.83 41.14
CA MET A 1 -30.01 11.41 40.80
C MET A 1 -29.43 10.45 39.73
N ARG A 2 -29.55 10.83 38.47
CA ARG A 2 -29.21 9.98 37.32
C ARG A 2 -27.83 10.39 36.84
N ALA A 3 -26.86 9.48 36.94
CA ALA A 3 -25.50 9.73 36.46
C ALA A 3 -25.48 10.07 34.96
N PRO A 4 -24.66 11.00 34.50
CA PRO A 4 -24.48 11.26 33.08
C PRO A 4 -23.85 10.04 32.41
N ARG A 5 -24.40 9.61 31.29
CA ARG A 5 -23.78 8.60 30.40
C ARG A 5 -22.53 9.23 29.82
N GLU A 6 -21.39 8.64 30.11
CA GLU A 6 -20.16 8.93 29.41
C GLU A 6 -20.35 8.53 27.93
N SER A 7 -20.40 9.54 27.06
CA SER A 7 -20.39 9.34 25.60
C SER A 7 -19.04 8.74 25.24
N SER A 8 -19.03 7.52 24.72
CA SER A 8 -17.84 6.93 24.12
C SER A 8 -17.36 7.81 22.97
N PRO A 9 -16.06 8.05 22.80
CA PRO A 9 -15.52 8.94 21.77
C PRO A 9 -15.68 8.42 20.34
N SER A 10 -16.33 7.27 20.15
CA SER A 10 -16.54 6.63 18.82
C SER A 10 -17.81 7.11 18.09
N ASP A 11 -18.69 7.87 18.71
CA ASP A 11 -20.00 8.22 18.11
C ASP A 11 -20.00 9.52 17.29
N ASP A 12 -18.88 10.26 17.23
CA ASP A 12 -18.81 11.61 16.62
C ASP A 12 -17.93 11.67 15.35
N LEU A 13 -17.54 10.50 14.81
CA LEU A 13 -16.73 10.45 13.59
C LEU A 13 -17.66 10.59 12.37
N ALA A 14 -17.50 11.69 11.65
CA ALA A 14 -18.27 11.95 10.43
C ALA A 14 -18.17 10.78 9.43
N PRO A 15 -19.28 10.39 8.78
CA PRO A 15 -19.25 9.35 7.77
C PRO A 15 -18.32 9.76 6.63
N VAL A 16 -17.55 8.79 6.13
CA VAL A 16 -16.68 9.00 4.97
C VAL A 16 -17.55 9.35 3.76
N PRO A 17 -17.30 10.47 3.07
CA PRO A 17 -18.05 10.81 1.86
C PRO A 17 -17.90 9.71 0.81
N ALA A 18 -19.01 9.36 0.13
CA ALA A 18 -18.93 8.48 -1.04
C ALA A 18 -17.99 9.13 -2.08
N GLY A 19 -16.98 8.39 -2.52
CA GLY A 19 -15.98 8.92 -3.46
C GLY A 19 -14.82 9.71 -2.82
N ALA A 20 -14.63 9.65 -1.50
CA ALA A 20 -13.47 10.27 -0.85
C ALA A 20 -12.14 9.84 -1.51
N SER A 21 -11.27 10.81 -1.76
CA SER A 21 -9.91 10.56 -2.25
C SER A 21 -9.07 9.82 -1.21
N ASP A 22 -8.03 9.14 -1.64
CA ASP A 22 -7.12 8.43 -0.72
C ASP A 22 -6.43 9.37 0.28
N ALA A 23 -6.19 10.63 -0.10
CA ALA A 23 -5.65 11.65 0.79
C ALA A 23 -6.65 12.03 1.89
N GLU A 24 -7.93 12.18 1.55
CA GLU A 24 -9.01 12.43 2.52
C GLU A 24 -9.20 11.22 3.44
N LEU A 25 -9.12 10.00 2.92
CA LEU A 25 -9.14 8.78 3.75
C LEU A 25 -7.99 8.78 4.75
N LEU A 26 -6.76 9.05 4.32
CA LEU A 26 -5.60 9.09 5.23
C LEU A 26 -5.75 10.19 6.28
N HIS A 27 -6.31 11.33 5.92
CA HIS A 27 -6.59 12.41 6.89
C HIS A 27 -7.64 11.99 7.92
N ALA A 28 -8.73 11.35 7.49
CA ALA A 28 -9.76 10.82 8.38
C ALA A 28 -9.21 9.73 9.31
N ILE A 29 -8.39 8.82 8.79
CA ILE A 29 -7.70 7.77 9.56
C ILE A 29 -6.77 8.40 10.62
N ALA A 30 -6.08 9.48 10.30
CA ALA A 30 -5.26 10.22 11.27
C ALA A 30 -6.10 10.78 12.43
N GLY A 31 -7.40 11.05 12.20
CA GLY A 31 -8.40 11.41 13.20
C GLY A 31 -9.06 10.22 13.91
N GLY A 32 -8.67 8.98 13.60
CA GLY A 32 -9.23 7.77 14.21
C GLY A 32 -10.51 7.25 13.55
N ASN A 33 -10.78 7.63 12.29
CA ASN A 33 -11.98 7.21 11.56
C ASN A 33 -11.84 5.77 11.05
N GLU A 34 -12.50 4.81 11.72
CA GLU A 34 -12.48 3.39 11.36
C GLU A 34 -13.14 3.12 9.99
N PRO A 35 -14.31 3.69 9.64
CA PRO A 35 -14.89 3.52 8.30
C PRO A 35 -13.95 3.96 7.17
N ALA A 36 -13.18 5.04 7.36
CA ALA A 36 -12.17 5.46 6.38
C ALA A 36 -11.04 4.44 6.23
N PHE A 37 -10.67 3.80 7.32
CA PHE A 37 -9.65 2.75 7.32
C PHE A 37 -10.14 1.49 6.61
N ASP A 38 -11.38 1.08 6.84
CA ASP A 38 -11.99 -0.07 6.15
C ASP A 38 -12.07 0.17 4.64
N GLU A 39 -12.45 1.38 4.23
CA GLU A 39 -12.48 1.76 2.81
C GLU A 39 -11.07 1.75 2.20
N LEU A 40 -10.07 2.30 2.91
CA LEU A 40 -8.68 2.24 2.46
C LEU A 40 -8.20 0.79 2.34
N ARG A 41 -8.54 -0.06 3.32
CA ARG A 41 -8.20 -1.48 3.33
C ARG A 41 -8.85 -2.21 2.15
N ARG A 42 -10.10 -1.91 1.84
CA ARG A 42 -10.80 -2.46 0.67
C ARG A 42 -10.09 -2.08 -0.63
N ARG A 43 -9.66 -0.81 -0.78
CA ARG A 43 -8.98 -0.32 -1.99
C ARG A 43 -7.58 -0.89 -2.16
N TYR A 44 -6.80 -0.94 -1.09
CA TYR A 44 -5.36 -1.25 -1.16
C TYR A 44 -5.00 -2.65 -0.71
N GLY A 45 -5.95 -3.44 -0.19
CA GLY A 45 -5.72 -4.81 0.26
C GLY A 45 -5.03 -5.68 -0.78
N PRO A 46 -5.52 -5.76 -2.03
CA PRO A 46 -4.89 -6.53 -3.08
C PRO A 46 -3.45 -6.09 -3.39
N ALA A 47 -3.19 -4.78 -3.40
CA ALA A 47 -1.85 -4.23 -3.61
C ALA A 47 -0.89 -4.60 -2.48
N VAL A 48 -1.37 -4.50 -1.24
CA VAL A 48 -0.61 -4.89 -0.03
C VAL A 48 -0.28 -6.38 -0.08
N ALA A 49 -1.27 -7.24 -0.34
CA ALA A 49 -1.10 -8.68 -0.47
C ALA A 49 -0.05 -9.05 -1.52
N ARG A 50 -0.07 -8.38 -2.66
CA ARG A 50 0.90 -8.61 -3.74
C ARG A 50 2.32 -8.23 -3.32
N VAL A 51 2.51 -7.10 -2.65
CA VAL A 51 3.83 -6.68 -2.15
C VAL A 51 4.33 -7.66 -1.08
N CYS A 52 3.49 -8.07 -0.12
CA CYS A 52 3.87 -9.05 0.91
C CYS A 52 4.33 -10.37 0.27
N ARG A 53 3.61 -10.89 -0.72
CA ARG A 53 4.01 -12.09 -1.48
C ARG A 53 5.33 -11.91 -2.23
N SER A 54 5.54 -10.76 -2.86
CA SER A 54 6.73 -10.51 -3.68
C SER A 54 8.04 -10.51 -2.88
N VAL A 55 7.96 -10.20 -1.59
CA VAL A 55 9.12 -10.21 -0.69
C VAL A 55 9.29 -11.54 0.04
N GLY A 56 8.37 -12.51 -0.14
CA GLY A 56 8.44 -13.82 0.52
C GLY A 56 8.11 -13.78 2.02
N ALA A 57 7.44 -12.75 2.51
CA ALA A 57 6.94 -12.69 3.88
C ALA A 57 5.68 -13.54 4.04
N ASP A 58 5.42 -14.04 5.27
CA ASP A 58 4.12 -14.60 5.59
C ASP A 58 3.04 -13.56 5.27
N ARG A 59 2.05 -13.99 4.48
CA ARG A 59 1.09 -13.05 3.90
C ARG A 59 0.22 -12.41 4.97
N GLU A 60 -0.33 -13.21 5.86
CA GLU A 60 -1.32 -12.74 6.84
C GLU A 60 -0.67 -11.80 7.87
N ASP A 61 0.44 -12.20 8.43
CA ASP A 61 1.22 -11.38 9.38
C ASP A 61 1.72 -10.09 8.73
N CYS A 62 2.16 -10.19 7.47
CA CYS A 62 2.63 -9.03 6.71
C CYS A 62 1.51 -8.02 6.46
N GLU A 63 0.35 -8.47 5.97
CA GLU A 63 -0.80 -7.61 5.71
C GLU A 63 -1.30 -6.93 6.99
N GLN A 64 -1.40 -7.68 8.09
CA GLN A 64 -1.80 -7.14 9.40
C GLN A 64 -0.84 -6.04 9.87
N GLU A 65 0.47 -6.29 9.84
CA GLU A 65 1.46 -5.29 10.27
C GLU A 65 1.49 -4.06 9.34
N VAL A 66 1.27 -4.26 8.03
CA VAL A 66 1.17 -3.15 7.07
C VAL A 66 -0.01 -2.25 7.43
N PHE A 67 -1.21 -2.80 7.60
CA PHE A 67 -2.39 -2.01 7.92
C PHE A 67 -2.32 -1.39 9.31
N ALA A 68 -1.80 -2.11 10.32
CA ALA A 68 -1.52 -1.55 11.64
C ALA A 68 -0.54 -0.36 11.56
N ARG A 69 0.44 -0.43 10.67
CA ARG A 69 1.41 0.65 10.47
C ARG A 69 0.82 1.84 9.72
N ILE A 70 -0.04 1.59 8.73
CA ILE A 70 -0.79 2.65 8.05
C ILE A 70 -1.65 3.41 9.07
N TRP A 71 -2.42 2.71 9.89
CA TRP A 71 -3.23 3.31 10.95
C TRP A 71 -2.41 4.22 11.87
N ARG A 72 -1.31 3.70 12.40
CA ARG A 72 -0.44 4.45 13.33
C ARG A 72 0.27 5.64 12.69
N LYS A 73 0.48 5.63 11.39
CA LYS A 73 1.30 6.62 10.67
C LYS A 73 0.53 7.50 9.71
N ALA A 74 -0.78 7.38 9.60
CA ALA A 74 -1.60 8.18 8.70
C ALA A 74 -1.39 9.70 8.90
N ALA A 75 -1.21 10.14 10.14
CA ALA A 75 -0.91 11.54 10.48
C ALA A 75 0.44 12.06 9.93
N LEU A 76 1.32 11.17 9.45
CA LEU A 76 2.60 11.54 8.83
C LEU A 76 2.50 11.70 7.31
N PHE A 77 1.33 11.41 6.74
CA PHE A 77 1.09 11.66 5.33
C PHE A 77 1.00 13.15 5.05
N ASP A 78 1.68 13.60 4.00
CA ASP A 78 1.72 14.99 3.57
C ASP A 78 1.46 15.01 2.05
N ALA A 79 0.32 15.54 1.64
CA ALA A 79 -0.11 15.61 0.24
C ALA A 79 0.79 16.53 -0.61
N GLU A 80 1.49 17.50 0.00
CA GLU A 80 2.44 18.36 -0.73
C GLU A 80 3.72 17.60 -1.09
N ARG A 81 4.06 16.55 -0.37
CA ARG A 81 5.27 15.74 -0.57
C ARG A 81 5.08 14.56 -1.52
N GLY A 82 3.83 14.22 -1.84
CA GLY A 82 3.54 13.12 -2.76
C GLY A 82 2.11 12.62 -2.67
N THR A 83 1.78 11.66 -3.54
CA THR A 83 0.44 11.06 -3.57
C THR A 83 0.24 10.05 -2.43
N ALA A 84 -1.00 9.87 -2.00
CA ALA A 84 -1.39 8.85 -1.02
C ALA A 84 -0.96 7.45 -1.48
N ALA A 85 -1.17 7.10 -2.76
CA ALA A 85 -0.75 5.82 -3.33
C ALA A 85 0.76 5.59 -3.19
N ALA A 86 1.60 6.59 -3.50
CA ALA A 86 3.05 6.49 -3.36
C ALA A 86 3.48 6.29 -1.90
N TRP A 87 2.83 6.99 -0.98
CA TRP A 87 3.08 6.87 0.45
C TRP A 87 2.68 5.48 0.96
N LEU A 88 1.48 5.01 0.60
CA LEU A 88 0.96 3.69 0.98
C LEU A 88 1.86 2.56 0.49
N LEU A 89 2.27 2.58 -0.79
CA LEU A 89 3.17 1.58 -1.35
C LEU A 89 4.55 1.62 -0.67
N THR A 90 5.05 2.80 -0.32
CA THR A 90 6.32 2.95 0.41
C THR A 90 6.23 2.36 1.83
N VAL A 91 5.13 2.64 2.56
CA VAL A 91 4.88 2.08 3.89
C VAL A 91 4.75 0.56 3.80
N THR A 92 3.96 0.07 2.84
CA THR A 92 3.74 -1.36 2.61
C THR A 92 5.07 -2.08 2.40
N ARG A 93 5.85 -1.63 1.43
CA ARG A 93 7.12 -2.27 1.09
C ARG A 93 8.12 -2.29 2.25
N ARG A 94 8.32 -1.14 2.91
CA ARG A 94 9.20 -1.07 4.08
C ARG A 94 8.76 -2.00 5.19
N THR A 95 7.45 -2.12 5.41
CA THR A 95 6.91 -3.01 6.43
C THR A 95 7.13 -4.47 6.06
N ALA A 96 6.83 -4.84 4.82
CA ALA A 96 7.01 -6.20 4.33
C ALA A 96 8.48 -6.67 4.43
N LEU A 97 9.44 -5.82 4.06
CA LEU A 97 10.86 -6.11 4.23
C LEU A 97 11.27 -6.25 5.71
N ASN A 98 10.70 -5.44 6.61
CA ASN A 98 10.96 -5.55 8.04
C ASN A 98 10.39 -6.86 8.62
N VAL A 99 9.20 -7.29 8.19
CA VAL A 99 8.61 -8.58 8.58
C VAL A 99 9.50 -9.72 8.12
N LEU A 100 9.92 -9.72 6.85
CA LEU A 100 10.82 -10.72 6.31
C LEU A 100 12.13 -10.80 7.09
N THR A 101 12.78 -9.66 7.38
CA THR A 101 14.05 -9.65 8.11
C THR A 101 13.90 -10.04 9.57
N ALA A 102 12.75 -9.79 10.20
CA ALA A 102 12.44 -10.24 11.55
C ALA A 102 12.23 -11.76 11.60
N SER A 103 11.59 -12.33 10.57
CA SER A 103 11.39 -13.79 10.44
C SER A 103 12.67 -14.54 10.08
N ALA A 104 13.63 -13.89 9.41
CA ALA A 104 14.92 -14.45 9.02
C ALA A 104 15.96 -14.49 10.16
N ARG A 105 15.63 -14.04 11.38
CA ARG A 105 16.50 -14.29 12.54
C ARG A 105 16.48 -15.78 12.86
N PRO A 106 17.64 -16.44 12.99
CA PRO A 106 17.73 -17.90 12.98
C PRO A 106 16.99 -18.49 14.19
N VAL A 107 15.83 -19.07 13.95
CA VAL A 107 15.39 -20.28 14.64
C VAL A 107 15.90 -21.41 13.76
N SER A 108 16.80 -22.20 14.31
CA SER A 108 17.48 -23.30 13.62
C SER A 108 16.50 -24.25 12.94
N SER A 109 16.91 -24.65 11.75
CA SER A 109 16.56 -25.88 10.99
C SER A 109 15.16 -25.99 10.38
N GLY A 110 15.20 -26.10 9.07
CA GLY A 110 14.43 -27.11 8.34
C GLY A 110 13.20 -26.61 7.61
N GLU A 111 13.26 -26.76 6.33
CA GLU A 111 12.19 -26.71 5.34
C GLU A 111 11.90 -25.35 4.70
N VAL A 112 12.28 -25.30 3.44
CA VAL A 112 11.77 -24.30 2.49
C VAL A 112 10.27 -24.55 2.36
N PRO A 113 9.38 -23.59 2.66
CA PRO A 113 7.97 -23.79 2.42
C PRO A 113 7.72 -23.85 0.91
N GLU A 114 7.20 -24.98 0.47
CA GLU A 114 6.61 -25.17 -0.85
C GLU A 114 5.57 -24.08 -1.10
N LEU A 115 5.64 -23.45 -2.28
CA LEU A 115 4.71 -22.40 -2.68
C LEU A 115 3.27 -22.92 -2.52
N ALA A 116 2.60 -22.46 -1.49
CA ALA A 116 1.18 -22.73 -1.32
C ALA A 116 0.38 -22.09 -2.43
N ALA A 117 -0.60 -22.86 -2.92
CA ALA A 117 -1.48 -22.57 -4.04
C ALA A 117 -2.08 -21.16 -4.02
N ASP A 118 -2.28 -20.62 -5.23
CA ASP A 118 -2.90 -19.33 -5.51
C ASP A 118 -4.20 -19.12 -4.72
N PRO A 119 -4.34 -17.96 -4.01
CA PRO A 119 -5.63 -17.57 -3.46
C PRO A 119 -6.58 -17.09 -4.58
N PRO A 120 -7.90 -17.08 -4.33
CA PRO A 120 -8.91 -16.83 -5.36
C PRO A 120 -8.71 -15.50 -6.10
N GLU A 121 -8.90 -15.56 -7.41
CA GLU A 121 -8.58 -14.57 -8.43
C GLU A 121 -9.33 -13.22 -8.37
N VAL A 122 -10.15 -12.95 -7.38
CA VAL A 122 -11.17 -11.90 -7.47
C VAL A 122 -10.62 -10.49 -7.24
N ASP A 123 -9.54 -10.30 -6.46
CA ASP A 123 -9.10 -8.96 -6.05
C ASP A 123 -7.74 -8.49 -6.61
N ALA A 124 -6.95 -9.38 -7.23
CA ALA A 124 -5.71 -8.99 -7.90
C ALA A 124 -5.97 -8.32 -9.27
N PHE A 125 -7.12 -8.57 -9.85
CA PHE A 125 -7.49 -8.22 -11.22
C PHE A 125 -7.56 -6.70 -11.47
N TRP A 126 -8.00 -5.91 -10.51
CA TRP A 126 -8.11 -4.47 -10.71
C TRP A 126 -6.77 -3.72 -10.62
N LEU A 127 -5.86 -4.15 -9.72
CA LEU A 127 -4.51 -3.56 -9.69
C LEU A 127 -3.71 -3.96 -10.93
N ASP A 128 -3.84 -5.21 -11.38
CA ASP A 128 -3.26 -5.66 -12.65
C ASP A 128 -3.91 -4.93 -13.83
N GLY A 129 -5.22 -4.66 -13.77
CA GLY A 129 -5.92 -3.82 -14.73
C GLY A 129 -5.40 -2.37 -14.70
N ALA A 130 -5.26 -1.76 -13.53
CA ALA A 130 -4.73 -0.41 -13.39
C ALA A 130 -3.24 -0.34 -13.82
N MET A 131 -2.43 -1.31 -13.43
CA MET A 131 -1.04 -1.43 -13.88
C MET A 131 -0.95 -1.65 -15.40
N GLY A 132 -1.86 -2.45 -15.98
CA GLY A 132 -1.95 -2.66 -17.43
C GLY A 132 -2.27 -1.38 -18.22
N ARG A 133 -2.97 -0.42 -17.60
CA ARG A 133 -3.31 0.88 -18.19
C ARG A 133 -2.17 1.91 -18.14
N LEU A 134 -1.11 1.62 -17.40
CA LEU A 134 0.07 2.49 -17.37
C LEU A 134 0.87 2.37 -18.67
N PRO A 135 1.47 3.47 -19.15
CA PRO A 135 2.52 3.41 -20.16
C PRO A 135 3.62 2.44 -19.73
N GLU A 136 4.12 1.63 -20.66
CA GLU A 136 5.08 0.55 -20.39
C GLU A 136 6.26 0.98 -19.51
N ARG A 137 6.87 2.12 -19.79
CA ARG A 137 8.02 2.64 -19.02
C ARG A 137 7.66 2.99 -17.57
N GLU A 138 6.48 3.53 -17.36
CA GLU A 138 6.00 3.90 -16.02
C GLU A 138 5.66 2.63 -15.23
N ARG A 139 4.99 1.67 -15.85
CA ARG A 139 4.71 0.34 -15.27
C ARG A 139 5.99 -0.39 -14.90
N THR A 140 6.93 -0.52 -15.84
CA THR A 140 8.21 -1.20 -15.60
C THR A 140 8.99 -0.58 -14.44
N VAL A 141 9.04 0.74 -14.35
CA VAL A 141 9.73 1.41 -13.24
C VAL A 141 9.05 1.15 -11.90
N ILE A 142 7.71 1.13 -11.86
CA ILE A 142 6.97 0.80 -10.63
C ILE A 142 7.20 -0.65 -10.25
N GLU A 143 7.12 -1.59 -11.20
CA GLU A 143 7.41 -3.01 -10.96
C GLU A 143 8.81 -3.22 -10.39
N LEU A 144 9.82 -2.63 -11.00
CA LEU A 144 11.20 -2.74 -10.54
C LEU A 144 11.41 -2.10 -9.17
N ALA A 145 10.75 -0.97 -8.88
CA ALA A 145 10.89 -0.29 -7.60
C ALA A 145 10.15 -0.97 -6.45
N TYR A 146 8.98 -1.56 -6.70
CA TYR A 146 8.08 -2.02 -5.66
C TYR A 146 7.96 -3.55 -5.55
N TYR A 147 8.22 -4.29 -6.64
CA TYR A 147 8.20 -5.75 -6.63
C TYR A 147 9.58 -6.40 -6.71
N SER A 148 10.58 -5.69 -7.28
CA SER A 148 11.95 -6.23 -7.43
C SER A 148 12.97 -5.56 -6.49
N ASP A 149 12.54 -4.69 -5.59
CA ASP A 149 13.36 -4.02 -4.58
C ASP A 149 14.54 -3.20 -5.12
N LEU A 150 14.45 -2.71 -6.33
CA LEU A 150 15.53 -1.92 -6.92
C LEU A 150 15.42 -0.43 -6.52
N THR A 151 16.56 0.16 -6.17
CA THR A 151 16.69 1.61 -6.03
C THR A 151 16.55 2.32 -7.37
N ASP A 152 16.20 3.61 -7.37
CA ASP A 152 16.12 4.40 -8.61
C ASP A 152 17.44 4.36 -9.42
N ALA A 153 18.58 4.28 -8.74
CA ALA A 153 19.88 4.17 -9.39
C ALA A 153 20.11 2.81 -10.07
N GLU A 154 19.65 1.72 -9.45
CA GLU A 154 19.70 0.37 -10.02
C GLU A 154 18.76 0.24 -11.19
N ILE A 155 17.56 0.81 -11.09
CA ILE A 155 16.59 0.88 -12.19
C ILE A 155 17.20 1.66 -13.37
N ALA A 156 17.84 2.81 -13.10
CA ALA A 156 18.49 3.61 -14.12
C ALA A 156 19.56 2.81 -14.88
N ARG A 157 20.39 2.06 -14.16
CA ARG A 157 21.41 1.16 -14.75
C ARG A 157 20.76 0.03 -15.55
N ARG A 158 19.74 -0.62 -14.99
CA ARG A 158 19.05 -1.76 -15.63
C ARG A 158 18.32 -1.36 -16.92
N LEU A 159 17.69 -0.18 -16.94
CA LEU A 159 16.95 0.35 -18.08
C LEU A 159 17.83 1.19 -19.02
N GLN A 160 19.12 1.36 -18.72
CA GLN A 160 20.04 2.25 -19.45
C GLN A 160 19.45 3.65 -19.64
N ALA A 161 18.81 4.19 -18.62
CA ALA A 161 18.10 5.46 -18.65
C ALA A 161 18.67 6.46 -17.63
N PRO A 162 18.60 7.77 -17.89
CA PRO A 162 19.00 8.77 -16.91
C PRO A 162 18.20 8.65 -15.60
N LEU A 163 18.85 8.81 -14.46
CA LEU A 163 18.22 8.75 -13.14
C LEU A 163 17.02 9.70 -13.00
N GLY A 164 17.13 10.91 -13.59
CA GLY A 164 16.04 11.89 -13.63
C GLY A 164 14.80 11.38 -14.38
N SER A 165 15.02 10.61 -15.46
CA SER A 165 13.94 9.98 -16.23
C SER A 165 13.23 8.91 -15.41
N VAL A 166 13.96 8.05 -14.69
CA VAL A 166 13.42 7.00 -13.82
C VAL A 166 12.57 7.65 -12.72
N LYS A 167 13.08 8.65 -12.03
CA LYS A 167 12.31 9.39 -11.01
C LYS A 167 11.03 10.01 -11.57
N SER A 168 11.12 10.56 -12.78
CA SER A 168 9.98 11.20 -13.46
C SER A 168 8.92 10.14 -13.86
N TRP A 169 9.33 9.00 -14.44
CA TRP A 169 8.42 7.89 -14.79
C TRP A 169 7.75 7.31 -13.55
N LYS A 170 8.51 7.05 -12.48
CA LYS A 170 7.97 6.56 -11.20
C LYS A 170 6.88 7.51 -10.67
N ARG A 171 7.16 8.82 -10.59
CA ARG A 171 6.20 9.81 -10.12
C ARG A 171 4.94 9.85 -10.97
N ARG A 172 5.08 9.89 -12.31
CA ARG A 172 3.92 9.92 -13.20
C ARG A 172 3.09 8.64 -13.12
N GLY A 173 3.73 7.49 -13.08
CA GLY A 173 3.05 6.21 -12.96
C GLY A 173 2.26 6.09 -11.66
N LEU A 174 2.85 6.53 -10.52
CA LEU A 174 2.15 6.55 -9.24
C LEU A 174 0.95 7.52 -9.23
N ASN A 175 1.10 8.69 -9.87
CA ASN A 175 -0.01 9.65 -10.00
C ASN A 175 -1.15 9.09 -10.86
N ARG A 176 -0.83 8.37 -11.94
CA ARG A 176 -1.85 7.72 -12.78
C ARG A 176 -2.53 6.56 -12.06
N LEU A 177 -1.77 5.75 -11.33
CA LEU A 177 -2.35 4.70 -10.49
C LEU A 177 -3.33 5.30 -9.49
N ALA A 178 -2.96 6.38 -8.80
CA ALA A 178 -3.87 7.05 -7.86
C ALA A 178 -5.18 7.49 -8.52
N GLY A 179 -5.11 8.06 -9.75
CA GLY A 179 -6.29 8.42 -10.52
C GLY A 179 -7.14 7.21 -10.92
N LEU A 180 -6.52 6.16 -11.45
CA LEU A 180 -7.22 4.94 -11.87
C LEU A 180 -7.89 4.21 -10.68
N LEU A 181 -7.28 4.28 -9.50
CA LEU A 181 -7.81 3.67 -8.28
C LEU A 181 -8.93 4.50 -7.64
N GLY A 182 -8.93 5.82 -7.86
CA GLY A 182 -9.97 6.72 -7.42
C GLY A 182 -11.22 6.70 -8.32
N ASP A 183 -11.04 6.51 -9.62
CA ASP A 183 -12.15 6.55 -10.60
C ASP A 183 -12.99 5.26 -10.63
N GLU A 184 -12.47 4.10 -10.25
CA GLU A 184 -13.22 2.84 -10.23
C GLU A 184 -14.05 2.64 -8.94
N SER A 185 -14.08 3.63 -8.06
CA SER A 185 -14.86 3.64 -6.81
C SER A 185 -16.12 4.53 -6.89
N ALA A 186 -16.46 5.05 -8.08
CA ALA A 186 -17.65 5.87 -8.31
C ALA A 186 -18.83 5.06 -8.88
#